data_7afaa28d8ed4527e442f2c2330f7d55d
#
_entry.id   7afaa28d8ed4527e442f2c2330f7d55d
#
_cell.length_a   1.000
_cell.length_b   1.000
_cell.length_c   1.000
_cell.angle_alpha   90.00
_cell.angle_beta   90.00
_cell.angle_gamma   90.00
#
_symmetry.space_group_name_H-M   'P 1'
#
loop_
_entity.id
_entity.type
_entity.pdbx_description
1 polymer ?
#
loop_
_entity_poly.entity_id
_entity_poly.type
_entity_poly.pdbx_seq_one_letter_code
_entity_poly.pdbx_strand_id
1 'polypeptide(L)'
;RYRKEATNGLNDGHLRELAQRLGYLRELNERRNVILTNIEQQGKLTSALKSEIEQAENKTRLEDLYLPFKPKRRTKGQIAKEAGLAPFAEKIFKDWQVQPESAAKDFLNNEAGFSDVEAVLDGVMAILMEQFGEDAALLDKLRRHLLKHAHITSTVVKSKQSEARKYSDYFEHNERYSSVPSHRALAMFRGRNEGFLRVSLDPEISKNDVTCEDIIMRHYGLSLSSQPAASYLTRTVSTAWKQKLSKHLYTELLGQLKDKAEQEAITVFA
;
A
#
# COMPACT_ATOMS: atom_id res chain seq x y z
N ARG A 1 -26.13 5.29 38.72
CA ARG A 1 -27.13 4.45 39.43
C ARG A 1 -27.97 3.63 38.43
N TYR A 2 -28.46 4.23 37.38
CA TYR A 2 -29.32 3.56 36.35
C TYR A 2 -28.57 2.87 35.20
N ARG A 3 -27.25 2.88 35.18
CA ARG A 3 -26.45 2.34 34.06
C ARG A 3 -26.68 0.86 33.84
N LYS A 4 -26.60 0.05 34.89
CA LYS A 4 -26.77 -1.41 34.81
C LYS A 4 -28.17 -1.79 34.32
N GLU A 5 -29.17 -1.05 34.73
CA GLU A 5 -30.58 -1.27 34.34
C GLU A 5 -30.79 -0.87 32.86
N ALA A 6 -30.26 0.30 32.45
CA ALA A 6 -30.38 0.80 31.07
C ALA A 6 -29.56 0.03 30.05
N THR A 7 -28.47 -0.64 30.45
CA THR A 7 -27.52 -1.32 29.57
C THR A 7 -27.49 -2.83 29.71
N ASN A 8 -28.44 -3.40 30.48
CA ASN A 8 -28.51 -4.84 30.75
C ASN A 8 -27.20 -5.41 31.33
N GLY A 9 -26.56 -4.64 32.23
CA GLY A 9 -25.36 -5.08 32.94
C GLY A 9 -24.02 -4.75 32.36
N LEU A 10 -23.92 -3.90 31.29
CA LEU A 10 -22.63 -3.49 30.73
C LEU A 10 -21.77 -2.77 31.79
N ASN A 11 -20.50 -3.13 31.84
CA ASN A 11 -19.51 -2.45 32.66
C ASN A 11 -18.91 -1.20 31.91
N ASP A 12 -18.08 -0.41 32.60
CA ASP A 12 -17.50 0.81 32.04
C ASP A 12 -16.56 0.52 30.86
N GLY A 13 -15.84 -0.62 30.90
CA GLY A 13 -14.99 -1.08 29.80
C GLY A 13 -15.82 -1.33 28.53
N HIS A 14 -16.88 -2.11 28.64
CA HIS A 14 -17.78 -2.38 27.51
C HIS A 14 -18.41 -1.11 26.93
N LEU A 15 -18.78 -0.14 27.79
CA LEU A 15 -19.34 1.12 27.32
C LEU A 15 -18.31 1.99 26.60
N ARG A 16 -17.06 2.01 27.05
CA ARG A 16 -15.96 2.70 26.34
C ARG A 16 -15.68 2.07 24.98
N GLU A 17 -15.60 0.73 24.93
CA GLU A 17 -15.42 0.00 23.67
C GLU A 17 -16.57 0.26 22.70
N LEU A 18 -17.81 0.23 23.19
CA LEU A 18 -18.99 0.55 22.38
C LEU A 18 -18.95 1.98 21.85
N ALA A 19 -18.61 2.95 22.69
CA ALA A 19 -18.51 4.35 22.29
C ALA A 19 -17.40 4.55 21.23
N GLN A 20 -16.25 3.93 21.43
CA GLN A 20 -15.14 3.95 20.49
C GLN A 20 -15.53 3.30 19.15
N ARG A 21 -16.17 2.14 19.20
CA ARG A 21 -16.63 1.44 17.99
C ARG A 21 -17.68 2.24 17.24
N LEU A 22 -18.63 2.84 17.96
CA LEU A 22 -19.65 3.70 17.37
C LEU A 22 -19.03 4.94 16.71
N GLY A 23 -18.06 5.58 17.37
CA GLY A 23 -17.30 6.69 16.79
C GLY A 23 -16.63 6.28 15.48
N TYR A 24 -15.90 5.18 15.49
CA TYR A 24 -15.26 4.63 14.30
C TYR A 24 -16.24 4.36 13.14
N LEU A 25 -17.39 3.74 13.44
CA LEU A 25 -18.40 3.42 12.42
C LEU A 25 -19.05 4.68 11.84
N ARG A 26 -19.28 5.71 12.66
CA ARG A 26 -19.77 7.02 12.18
C ARG A 26 -18.77 7.67 11.23
N GLU A 27 -17.51 7.73 11.62
CA GLU A 27 -16.44 8.28 10.76
C GLU A 27 -16.27 7.48 9.45
N LEU A 28 -16.37 6.15 9.53
CA LEU A 28 -16.34 5.29 8.33
C LEU A 28 -17.51 5.61 7.40
N ASN A 29 -18.71 5.78 7.95
CA ASN A 29 -19.89 6.09 7.16
C ASN A 29 -19.85 7.50 6.55
N GLU A 30 -19.40 8.50 7.31
CA GLU A 30 -19.18 9.86 6.79
C GLU A 30 -18.17 9.83 5.65
N ARG A 31 -17.04 9.14 5.85
CA ARG A 31 -16.02 9.00 4.81
C ARG A 31 -16.55 8.30 3.57
N ARG A 32 -17.36 7.26 3.72
CA ARG A 32 -18.03 6.55 2.63
C ARG A 32 -18.89 7.49 1.79
N ASN A 33 -19.72 8.30 2.44
CA ASN A 33 -20.58 9.26 1.76
C ASN A 33 -19.77 10.30 0.97
N VAL A 34 -18.69 10.84 1.55
CA VAL A 34 -17.79 11.76 0.85
C VAL A 34 -17.19 11.11 -0.39
N ILE A 35 -16.74 9.88 -0.30
CA ILE A 35 -16.14 9.14 -1.43
C ILE A 35 -17.18 8.89 -2.53
N LEU A 36 -18.37 8.41 -2.18
CA LEU A 36 -19.45 8.19 -3.14
C LEU A 36 -19.80 9.49 -3.90
N THR A 37 -19.99 10.59 -3.17
CA THR A 37 -20.27 11.90 -3.78
C THR A 37 -19.16 12.34 -4.72
N ASN A 38 -17.88 12.19 -4.31
CA ASN A 38 -16.76 12.60 -5.15
C ASN A 38 -16.64 11.78 -6.44
N ILE A 39 -16.91 10.47 -6.39
CA ILE A 39 -16.86 9.60 -7.56
C ILE A 39 -18.05 9.88 -8.48
N GLU A 40 -19.23 10.13 -7.90
CA GLU A 40 -20.45 10.49 -8.65
C GLU A 40 -20.26 11.81 -9.40
N GLN A 41 -19.71 12.84 -8.75
CA GLN A 41 -19.37 14.13 -9.38
C GLN A 41 -18.39 13.99 -10.55
N GLN A 42 -17.54 12.97 -10.53
CA GLN A 42 -16.63 12.64 -11.64
C GLN A 42 -17.34 11.84 -12.76
N GLY A 43 -18.61 11.46 -12.59
CA GLY A 43 -19.35 10.63 -13.55
C GLY A 43 -18.81 9.19 -13.68
N LYS A 44 -18.09 8.70 -12.66
CA LYS A 44 -17.40 7.39 -12.68
C LYS A 44 -18.01 6.35 -11.74
N LEU A 45 -19.09 6.68 -11.03
CA LEU A 45 -19.73 5.77 -10.09
C LEU A 45 -20.59 4.74 -10.83
N THR A 46 -20.07 3.50 -10.92
CA THR A 46 -20.83 2.36 -11.43
C THR A 46 -21.61 1.67 -10.30
N SER A 47 -22.66 0.90 -10.64
CA SER A 47 -23.42 0.13 -9.64
C SER A 47 -22.57 -0.89 -8.89
N ALA A 48 -21.63 -1.55 -9.58
CA ALA A 48 -20.69 -2.49 -8.97
C ALA A 48 -19.77 -1.79 -7.96
N LEU A 49 -19.14 -0.66 -8.35
CA LEU A 49 -18.26 0.11 -7.48
C LEU A 49 -19.00 0.66 -6.25
N LYS A 50 -20.23 1.15 -6.46
CA LYS A 50 -21.08 1.61 -5.36
C LYS A 50 -21.31 0.51 -4.34
N SER A 51 -21.68 -0.69 -4.80
CA SER A 51 -21.86 -1.86 -3.93
C SER A 51 -20.59 -2.23 -3.16
N GLU A 52 -19.41 -2.22 -3.82
CA GLU A 52 -18.13 -2.50 -3.14
C GLU A 52 -17.80 -1.44 -2.07
N ILE A 53 -18.05 -0.16 -2.36
CA ILE A 53 -17.84 0.93 -1.39
C ILE A 53 -18.79 0.81 -0.20
N GLU A 54 -20.08 0.48 -0.46
CA GLU A 54 -21.09 0.30 0.60
C GLU A 54 -20.75 -0.90 1.51
N GLN A 55 -20.17 -1.96 0.96
CA GLN A 55 -19.74 -3.17 1.67
C GLN A 55 -18.36 -3.06 2.32
N ALA A 56 -17.63 -1.98 2.11
CA ALA A 56 -16.30 -1.82 2.71
C ALA A 56 -16.38 -1.78 4.25
N GLU A 57 -15.81 -2.78 4.91
CA GLU A 57 -15.90 -2.99 6.37
C GLU A 57 -14.97 -2.09 7.19
N ASN A 58 -13.97 -1.49 6.55
CA ASN A 58 -12.97 -0.66 7.21
C ASN A 58 -12.47 0.49 6.32
N LYS A 59 -11.83 1.48 6.95
CA LYS A 59 -11.29 2.67 6.26
C LYS A 59 -10.24 2.29 5.21
N THR A 60 -9.41 1.30 5.47
CA THR A 60 -8.34 0.88 4.55
C THR A 60 -8.94 0.39 3.22
N ARG A 61 -9.91 -0.54 3.26
CA ARG A 61 -10.58 -1.01 2.05
C ARG A 61 -11.30 0.11 1.30
N LEU A 62 -11.92 1.02 2.05
CA LEU A 62 -12.62 2.17 1.49
C LEU A 62 -11.66 3.13 0.76
N GLU A 63 -10.51 3.42 1.35
CA GLU A 63 -9.48 4.25 0.72
C GLU A 63 -8.84 3.56 -0.50
N ASP A 64 -8.60 2.25 -0.45
CA ASP A 64 -8.09 1.47 -1.59
C ASP A 64 -9.04 1.58 -2.80
N LEU A 65 -10.36 1.44 -2.59
CA LEU A 65 -11.37 1.60 -3.64
C LEU A 65 -11.42 3.03 -4.20
N TYR A 66 -11.07 4.03 -3.38
CA TYR A 66 -11.04 5.43 -3.79
C TYR A 66 -9.76 5.85 -4.53
N LEU A 67 -8.66 5.09 -4.39
CA LEU A 67 -7.35 5.46 -4.97
C LEU A 67 -7.40 5.85 -6.46
N PRO A 68 -8.13 5.14 -7.36
CA PRO A 68 -8.20 5.51 -8.77
C PRO A 68 -8.87 6.87 -9.04
N PHE A 69 -9.73 7.32 -8.12
CA PHE A 69 -10.58 8.52 -8.26
C PHE A 69 -10.05 9.71 -7.46
N LYS A 70 -9.08 9.46 -6.59
CA LYS A 70 -8.50 10.50 -5.74
C LYS A 70 -7.75 11.54 -6.58
N PRO A 71 -8.02 12.85 -6.41
CA PRO A 71 -7.25 13.88 -7.10
C PRO A 71 -5.76 13.73 -6.86
N LYS A 72 -4.99 13.66 -7.91
CA LYS A 72 -3.53 13.47 -7.87
C LYS A 72 -2.83 14.66 -8.50
N ARG A 73 -1.58 14.90 -8.06
CA ARG A 73 -0.67 15.74 -8.85
C ARG A 73 -0.40 15.05 -10.17
N ARG A 74 -0.07 15.82 -11.20
CA ARG A 74 0.31 15.29 -12.52
C ARG A 74 1.51 14.34 -12.38
N THR A 75 1.26 13.05 -12.60
CA THR A 75 2.24 11.97 -12.44
C THR A 75 2.88 11.63 -13.78
N LYS A 76 4.01 10.87 -13.75
CA LYS A 76 4.63 10.36 -14.99
C LYS A 76 3.67 9.48 -15.79
N GLY A 77 2.87 8.63 -15.12
CA GLY A 77 1.85 7.81 -15.78
C GLY A 77 0.74 8.64 -16.39
N GLN A 78 0.31 9.72 -15.72
CA GLN A 78 -0.67 10.64 -16.29
C GLN A 78 -0.14 11.37 -17.52
N ILE A 79 1.10 11.84 -17.49
CA ILE A 79 1.77 12.46 -18.65
C ILE A 79 1.85 11.47 -19.82
N ALA A 80 2.21 10.22 -19.54
CA ALA A 80 2.26 9.17 -20.56
C ALA A 80 0.88 8.85 -21.16
N LYS A 81 -0.19 8.83 -20.32
CA LYS A 81 -1.57 8.67 -20.82
C LYS A 81 -2.01 9.83 -21.70
N GLU A 82 -1.72 11.06 -21.31
CA GLU A 82 -2.00 12.28 -22.09
C GLU A 82 -1.25 12.29 -23.43
N ALA A 83 -0.05 11.71 -23.47
CA ALA A 83 0.74 11.52 -24.68
C ALA A 83 0.24 10.37 -25.59
N GLY A 84 -0.83 9.66 -25.21
CA GLY A 84 -1.42 8.59 -26.01
C GLY A 84 -0.79 7.20 -25.81
N LEU A 85 0.01 6.98 -24.76
CA LEU A 85 0.68 5.69 -24.52
C LEU A 85 -0.24 4.64 -23.84
N ALA A 86 -1.46 5.00 -23.41
CA ALA A 86 -2.35 4.07 -22.72
C ALA A 86 -2.72 2.83 -23.56
N PRO A 87 -3.06 2.93 -24.88
CA PRO A 87 -3.33 1.76 -25.71
C PRO A 87 -2.14 0.82 -25.84
N PHE A 88 -0.92 1.36 -25.85
CA PHE A 88 0.30 0.56 -25.91
C PHE A 88 0.58 -0.18 -24.59
N ALA A 89 0.36 0.49 -23.46
CA ALA A 89 0.44 -0.14 -22.15
C ALA A 89 -0.55 -1.32 -22.03
N GLU A 90 -1.78 -1.12 -22.48
CA GLU A 90 -2.81 -2.16 -22.50
C GLU A 90 -2.44 -3.32 -23.44
N LYS A 91 -1.92 -3.01 -24.63
CA LYS A 91 -1.48 -4.02 -25.60
C LYS A 91 -0.38 -4.92 -25.05
N ILE A 92 0.72 -4.35 -24.51
CA ILE A 92 1.83 -5.12 -23.91
C ILE A 92 1.31 -5.97 -22.73
N PHE A 93 0.41 -5.42 -21.93
CA PHE A 93 -0.09 -6.10 -20.74
C PHE A 93 -1.00 -7.28 -21.06
N LYS A 94 -1.75 -7.23 -22.17
CA LYS A 94 -2.67 -8.30 -22.61
C LYS A 94 -2.02 -9.30 -23.58
N ASP A 95 -1.11 -8.83 -24.43
CA ASP A 95 -0.43 -9.63 -25.45
C ASP A 95 1.07 -9.67 -25.22
N TRP A 96 1.55 -10.72 -24.61
CA TRP A 96 2.97 -10.90 -24.25
C TRP A 96 3.86 -11.29 -25.45
N GLN A 97 3.28 -11.57 -26.62
CA GLN A 97 4.00 -11.81 -27.86
C GLN A 97 4.52 -10.50 -28.49
N VAL A 98 4.05 -9.38 -28.01
CA VAL A 98 4.52 -8.05 -28.45
C VAL A 98 5.98 -7.87 -28.06
N GLN A 99 6.80 -7.46 -29.04
CA GLN A 99 8.20 -7.07 -28.81
C GLN A 99 8.21 -5.61 -28.35
N PRO A 100 8.48 -5.31 -27.06
CA PRO A 100 8.29 -3.95 -26.52
C PRO A 100 9.08 -2.89 -27.26
N GLU A 101 10.37 -3.13 -27.52
CA GLU A 101 11.28 -2.17 -28.14
C GLU A 101 10.90 -1.88 -29.61
N SER A 102 10.41 -2.89 -30.32
CA SER A 102 9.97 -2.72 -31.70
C SER A 102 8.65 -1.96 -31.77
N ALA A 103 7.71 -2.35 -30.95
CA ALA A 103 6.37 -1.73 -30.93
C ALA A 103 6.38 -0.30 -30.37
N ALA A 104 7.34 0.04 -29.50
CA ALA A 104 7.50 1.39 -28.95
C ALA A 104 7.80 2.45 -30.03
N LYS A 105 8.38 2.04 -31.16
CA LYS A 105 8.71 2.95 -32.28
C LYS A 105 7.48 3.63 -32.87
N ASP A 106 6.35 2.96 -32.84
CA ASP A 106 5.07 3.49 -33.36
C ASP A 106 4.45 4.56 -32.44
N PHE A 107 4.99 4.72 -31.23
CA PHE A 107 4.47 5.62 -30.19
C PHE A 107 5.44 6.76 -29.84
N LEU A 108 6.45 7.00 -30.68
CA LEU A 108 7.35 8.13 -30.49
C LEU A 108 6.59 9.46 -30.62
N ASN A 109 6.80 10.35 -29.66
CA ASN A 109 6.17 11.67 -29.63
C ASN A 109 7.13 12.70 -29.01
N ASN A 110 7.88 13.39 -29.86
CA ASN A 110 8.90 14.38 -29.45
C ASN A 110 8.28 15.56 -28.69
N GLU A 111 7.07 16.01 -29.09
CA GLU A 111 6.41 17.16 -28.48
C GLU A 111 5.95 16.85 -27.03
N ALA A 112 5.61 15.60 -26.78
CA ALA A 112 5.20 15.15 -25.46
C ALA A 112 6.38 14.64 -24.57
N GLY A 113 7.62 14.69 -25.08
CA GLY A 113 8.83 14.26 -24.37
C GLY A 113 9.12 12.76 -24.44
N PHE A 114 8.52 12.05 -25.42
CA PHE A 114 8.76 10.64 -25.70
C PHE A 114 9.52 10.49 -27.03
N SER A 115 10.74 11.02 -27.06
CA SER A 115 11.57 11.14 -28.27
C SER A 115 12.27 9.85 -28.67
N ASP A 116 12.39 8.90 -27.80
CA ASP A 116 13.07 7.63 -28.02
C ASP A 116 12.32 6.45 -27.41
N VAL A 117 12.73 5.25 -27.78
CA VAL A 117 12.10 3.98 -27.35
C VAL A 117 12.15 3.81 -25.83
N GLU A 118 13.24 4.24 -25.19
CA GLU A 118 13.38 4.11 -23.73
C GLU A 118 12.39 5.02 -23.00
N ALA A 119 12.23 6.26 -23.43
CA ALA A 119 11.25 7.19 -22.88
C ALA A 119 9.81 6.66 -23.03
N VAL A 120 9.47 6.08 -24.19
CA VAL A 120 8.15 5.46 -24.43
C VAL A 120 7.93 4.28 -23.47
N LEU A 121 8.91 3.37 -23.35
CA LEU A 121 8.81 2.21 -22.45
C LEU A 121 8.74 2.62 -20.98
N ASP A 122 9.49 3.64 -20.57
CA ASP A 122 9.40 4.18 -19.21
C ASP A 122 8.03 4.82 -18.95
N GLY A 123 7.44 5.49 -19.94
CA GLY A 123 6.08 6.01 -19.87
C GLY A 123 5.03 4.89 -19.70
N VAL A 124 5.14 3.83 -20.48
CA VAL A 124 4.28 2.63 -20.38
C VAL A 124 4.45 1.96 -19.01
N MET A 125 5.69 1.82 -18.54
CA MET A 125 5.97 1.30 -17.19
C MET A 125 5.29 2.15 -16.10
N ALA A 126 5.36 3.48 -16.22
CA ALA A 126 4.71 4.38 -15.26
C ALA A 126 3.19 4.21 -15.25
N ILE A 127 2.55 4.00 -16.42
CA ILE A 127 1.12 3.69 -16.51
C ILE A 127 0.77 2.39 -15.78
N LEU A 128 1.52 1.31 -16.06
CA LEU A 128 1.29 0.00 -15.43
C LEU A 128 1.53 0.05 -13.91
N MET A 129 2.58 0.74 -13.46
CA MET A 129 2.85 0.95 -12.05
C MET A 129 1.72 1.70 -11.34
N GLU A 130 1.08 2.66 -12.00
CA GLU A 130 -0.12 3.32 -11.46
C GLU A 130 -1.29 2.36 -11.34
N GLN A 131 -1.56 1.59 -12.40
CA GLN A 131 -2.61 0.59 -12.39
C GLN A 131 -2.45 -0.41 -11.25
N PHE A 132 -1.24 -0.93 -11.03
CA PHE A 132 -0.97 -1.85 -9.91
C PHE A 132 -1.18 -1.17 -8.55
N GLY A 133 -0.75 0.09 -8.41
CA GLY A 133 -0.89 0.85 -7.17
C GLY A 133 -2.32 1.29 -6.85
N GLU A 134 -3.25 1.16 -7.79
CA GLU A 134 -4.65 1.53 -7.66
C GLU A 134 -5.59 0.32 -7.63
N ASP A 135 -5.03 -0.89 -7.74
CA ASP A 135 -5.80 -2.13 -7.67
C ASP A 135 -6.03 -2.54 -6.21
N ALA A 136 -7.22 -2.23 -5.71
CA ALA A 136 -7.62 -2.51 -4.34
C ALA A 136 -7.57 -4.02 -3.97
N ALA A 137 -7.82 -4.91 -4.94
CA ALA A 137 -7.76 -6.35 -4.73
C ALA A 137 -6.31 -6.85 -4.62
N LEU A 138 -5.40 -6.28 -5.43
CA LEU A 138 -3.98 -6.54 -5.32
C LEU A 138 -3.41 -6.04 -3.99
N LEU A 139 -3.73 -4.79 -3.61
CA LEU A 139 -3.28 -4.20 -2.34
C LEU A 139 -3.72 -5.03 -1.14
N ASP A 140 -4.95 -5.53 -1.14
CA ASP A 140 -5.45 -6.41 -0.08
C ASP A 140 -4.69 -7.74 0.00
N LYS A 141 -4.36 -8.37 -1.14
CA LYS A 141 -3.55 -9.61 -1.17
C LYS A 141 -2.14 -9.38 -0.63
N LEU A 142 -1.48 -8.30 -1.06
CA LEU A 142 -0.14 -7.94 -0.60
C LEU A 142 -0.13 -7.59 0.89
N ARG A 143 -1.11 -6.84 1.36
CA ARG A 143 -1.28 -6.49 2.77
C ARG A 143 -1.44 -7.73 3.65
N ARG A 144 -2.32 -8.67 3.27
CA ARG A 144 -2.50 -9.93 4.00
C ARG A 144 -1.22 -10.77 4.02
N HIS A 145 -0.47 -10.79 2.92
CA HIS A 145 0.82 -11.47 2.88
C HIS A 145 1.82 -10.84 3.85
N LEU A 146 1.97 -9.50 3.83
CA LEU A 146 2.88 -8.79 4.72
C LEU A 146 2.49 -8.94 6.20
N LEU A 147 1.21 -8.84 6.54
CA LEU A 147 0.72 -9.06 7.91
C LEU A 147 1.10 -10.43 8.47
N LYS A 148 1.15 -11.44 7.61
CA LYS A 148 1.45 -12.82 8.00
C LYS A 148 2.95 -13.11 8.04
N HIS A 149 3.71 -12.56 7.10
CA HIS A 149 5.09 -12.99 6.83
C HIS A 149 6.14 -11.92 7.11
N ALA A 150 5.80 -10.62 7.05
CA ALA A 150 6.78 -9.57 7.20
C ALA A 150 7.38 -9.51 8.61
N HIS A 151 8.62 -9.08 8.64
CA HIS A 151 9.34 -8.71 9.86
C HIS A 151 9.46 -7.19 9.96
N ILE A 152 9.37 -6.67 11.18
CA ILE A 152 9.82 -5.32 11.47
C ILE A 152 11.33 -5.36 11.69
N THR A 153 12.03 -4.48 11.01
CA THR A 153 13.48 -4.34 11.12
C THR A 153 13.85 -2.97 11.62
N SER A 154 14.85 -2.91 12.48
CA SER A 154 15.43 -1.65 12.95
C SER A 154 16.94 -1.67 12.81
N THR A 155 17.51 -0.60 12.30
CA THR A 155 18.95 -0.42 12.18
C THR A 155 19.35 0.96 12.65
N VAL A 156 20.54 1.07 13.27
CA VAL A 156 21.07 2.36 13.73
C VAL A 156 21.52 3.24 12.55
N VAL A 157 21.31 4.54 12.65
CA VAL A 157 21.93 5.51 11.77
C VAL A 157 23.42 5.61 12.14
N LYS A 158 24.30 5.03 11.31
CA LYS A 158 25.73 4.85 11.61
C LYS A 158 26.42 6.12 12.11
N SER A 159 26.10 7.28 11.54
CA SER A 159 26.68 8.57 11.96
C SER A 159 26.26 9.04 13.36
N LYS A 160 25.23 8.44 13.95
CA LYS A 160 24.67 8.81 15.25
C LYS A 160 24.76 7.69 16.30
N GLN A 161 25.51 6.63 16.02
CA GLN A 161 25.57 5.44 16.85
C GLN A 161 26.04 5.73 18.30
N SER A 162 26.97 6.66 18.46
CA SER A 162 27.48 7.04 19.81
C SER A 162 26.41 7.76 20.65
N GLU A 163 25.53 8.52 20.03
CA GLU A 163 24.45 9.27 20.69
C GLU A 163 23.23 8.38 20.96
N ALA A 164 23.06 7.35 20.15
CA ALA A 164 21.91 6.47 20.14
C ALA A 164 21.96 5.35 21.21
N ARG A 165 22.89 5.37 22.17
CA ARG A 165 23.15 4.27 23.13
C ARG A 165 21.91 3.74 23.84
N LYS A 166 20.91 4.61 24.13
CA LYS A 166 19.65 4.22 24.76
C LYS A 166 18.77 3.31 23.88
N TYR A 167 19.10 3.18 22.60
CA TYR A 167 18.44 2.31 21.63
C TYR A 167 19.30 1.14 21.17
N SER A 168 20.37 0.79 21.91
CA SER A 168 21.34 -0.25 21.53
C SER A 168 20.69 -1.59 21.17
N ASP A 169 19.62 -1.98 21.87
CA ASP A 169 18.90 -3.24 21.65
C ASP A 169 18.18 -3.29 20.28
N TYR A 170 18.05 -2.13 19.63
CA TYR A 170 17.39 -1.97 18.34
C TYR A 170 18.34 -1.59 17.20
N PHE A 171 19.65 -1.67 17.40
CA PHE A 171 20.64 -1.32 16.37
C PHE A 171 20.67 -2.32 15.21
N GLU A 172 20.37 -3.58 15.48
CA GLU A 172 20.22 -4.67 14.51
C GLU A 172 19.07 -5.57 14.97
N HIS A 173 17.84 -5.03 14.93
CA HIS A 173 16.66 -5.74 15.41
C HIS A 173 15.84 -6.27 14.25
N ASN A 174 15.37 -7.53 14.39
CA ASN A 174 14.51 -8.20 13.42
C ASN A 174 13.51 -9.07 14.17
N GLU A 175 12.22 -8.81 14.02
CA GLU A 175 11.14 -9.51 14.71
C GLU A 175 9.90 -9.59 13.82
N ARG A 176 9.09 -10.67 13.94
CA ARG A 176 7.85 -10.79 13.20
C ARG A 176 6.90 -9.63 13.49
N TYR A 177 6.37 -9.01 12.42
CA TYR A 177 5.41 -7.93 12.54
C TYR A 177 4.17 -8.32 13.36
N SER A 178 3.63 -9.53 13.15
CA SER A 178 2.40 -10.01 13.81
C SER A 178 2.52 -10.22 15.32
N SER A 179 3.74 -10.36 15.84
CA SER A 179 4.00 -10.71 17.25
C SER A 179 4.84 -9.68 18.01
N VAL A 180 5.19 -8.56 17.36
CA VAL A 180 6.00 -7.53 18.03
C VAL A 180 5.23 -6.90 19.20
N PRO A 181 5.81 -6.90 20.43
CA PRO A 181 5.17 -6.27 21.57
C PRO A 181 5.11 -4.75 21.44
N SER A 182 4.04 -4.16 21.95
CA SER A 182 3.77 -2.71 21.82
C SER A 182 4.88 -1.84 22.40
N HIS A 183 5.47 -2.21 23.54
CA HIS A 183 6.57 -1.47 24.15
C HIS A 183 7.83 -1.44 23.26
N ARG A 184 8.15 -2.55 22.55
CA ARG A 184 9.27 -2.59 21.60
C ARG A 184 8.97 -1.75 20.35
N ALA A 185 7.76 -1.88 19.81
CA ALA A 185 7.33 -1.06 18.68
C ALA A 185 7.45 0.44 19.00
N LEU A 186 6.95 0.87 20.15
CA LEU A 186 7.04 2.26 20.61
C LEU A 186 8.50 2.73 20.81
N ALA A 187 9.39 1.87 21.35
CA ALA A 187 10.80 2.20 21.49
C ALA A 187 11.47 2.41 20.12
N MET A 188 11.22 1.52 19.16
CA MET A 188 11.73 1.66 17.79
C MET A 188 11.18 2.92 17.11
N PHE A 189 9.89 3.21 17.22
CA PHE A 189 9.28 4.41 16.64
C PHE A 189 9.81 5.70 17.29
N ARG A 190 10.07 5.69 18.60
CA ARG A 190 10.73 6.81 19.28
C ARG A 190 12.12 7.04 18.73
N GLY A 191 12.93 5.97 18.63
CA GLY A 191 14.30 6.06 18.07
C GLY A 191 14.29 6.55 16.62
N ARG A 192 13.29 6.15 15.82
CA ARG A 192 13.08 6.67 14.45
C ARG A 192 12.73 8.16 14.45
N ASN A 193 11.82 8.60 15.31
CA ASN A 193 11.40 10.00 15.38
C ASN A 193 12.55 10.92 15.87
N GLU A 194 13.39 10.43 16.76
CA GLU A 194 14.61 11.13 17.21
C GLU A 194 15.74 11.06 16.16
N GLY A 195 15.54 10.33 15.06
CA GLY A 195 16.50 10.22 13.96
C GLY A 195 17.71 9.33 14.25
N PHE A 196 17.63 8.45 15.24
CA PHE A 196 18.67 7.48 15.61
C PHE A 196 18.51 6.12 14.94
N LEU A 197 17.26 5.71 14.69
CA LEU A 197 16.94 4.42 14.08
C LEU A 197 16.28 4.60 12.71
N ARG A 198 16.53 3.64 11.84
CA ARG A 198 15.76 3.39 10.62
C ARG A 198 14.88 2.18 10.88
N VAL A 199 13.56 2.35 10.78
CA VAL A 199 12.58 1.29 10.98
C VAL A 199 11.88 1.02 9.67
N SER A 200 11.87 -0.23 9.25
CA SER A 200 11.25 -0.69 8.00
C SER A 200 10.57 -2.03 8.19
N LEU A 201 9.90 -2.51 7.14
CA LEU A 201 9.45 -3.89 7.04
C LEU A 201 10.32 -4.65 6.05
N ASP A 202 10.60 -5.91 6.35
CA ASP A 202 11.20 -6.87 5.45
C ASP A 202 10.13 -7.92 5.10
N PRO A 203 9.72 -8.01 3.83
CA PRO A 203 8.67 -8.93 3.41
C PRO A 203 9.16 -10.37 3.24
N GLU A 204 10.48 -10.56 3.17
CA GLU A 204 11.09 -11.83 2.76
C GLU A 204 11.99 -12.38 3.85
N ILE A 205 11.65 -13.57 4.36
CA ILE A 205 12.41 -14.24 5.43
C ILE A 205 13.20 -15.42 4.89
N SER A 206 12.74 -16.05 3.83
CA SER A 206 13.31 -17.28 3.28
C SER A 206 13.36 -17.24 1.76
N LYS A 207 14.44 -17.79 1.18
CA LYS A 207 14.62 -17.88 -0.29
C LYS A 207 13.55 -18.73 -1.00
N ASN A 208 12.78 -19.52 -0.25
CA ASN A 208 11.75 -20.40 -0.78
C ASN A 208 10.32 -19.88 -0.59
N ASP A 209 10.15 -18.71 0.00
CA ASP A 209 8.84 -18.11 0.22
C ASP A 209 8.33 -17.40 -1.02
N VAL A 210 7.00 -17.31 -1.14
CA VAL A 210 6.34 -16.56 -2.21
C VAL A 210 6.65 -15.08 -2.02
N THR A 211 7.26 -14.47 -3.01
CA THR A 211 7.60 -13.04 -2.98
C THR A 211 6.39 -12.15 -3.27
N CYS A 212 6.50 -10.88 -2.91
CA CYS A 212 5.45 -9.90 -3.27
C CYS A 212 5.34 -9.71 -4.79
N GLU A 213 6.46 -9.82 -5.51
CA GLU A 213 6.47 -9.84 -6.97
C GLU A 213 5.72 -11.04 -7.53
N ASP A 214 5.88 -12.24 -6.95
CA ASP A 214 5.12 -13.44 -7.34
C ASP A 214 3.61 -13.25 -7.12
N ILE A 215 3.21 -12.58 -6.05
CA ILE A 215 1.79 -12.28 -5.80
C ILE A 215 1.25 -11.34 -6.88
N ILE A 216 2.00 -10.31 -7.28
CA ILE A 216 1.62 -9.40 -8.37
C ILE A 216 1.50 -10.18 -9.68
N MET A 217 2.51 -11.01 -10.02
CA MET A 217 2.50 -11.82 -11.23
C MET A 217 1.28 -12.74 -11.28
N ARG A 218 1.01 -13.47 -10.20
CA ARG A 218 -0.15 -14.38 -10.10
C ARG A 218 -1.49 -13.65 -10.12
N HIS A 219 -1.57 -12.46 -9.53
CA HIS A 219 -2.80 -11.66 -9.51
C HIS A 219 -3.26 -11.30 -10.92
N TYR A 220 -2.32 -10.97 -11.79
CA TYR A 220 -2.60 -10.64 -13.19
C TYR A 220 -2.45 -11.83 -14.15
N GLY A 221 -2.19 -13.03 -13.65
CA GLY A 221 -2.01 -14.23 -14.48
C GLY A 221 -0.79 -14.17 -15.39
N LEU A 222 0.23 -13.38 -15.03
CA LEU A 222 1.43 -13.19 -15.84
C LEU A 222 2.30 -14.46 -15.81
N SER A 223 2.10 -15.34 -16.80
CA SER A 223 2.94 -16.52 -17.04
C SER A 223 3.91 -16.23 -18.19
N LEU A 224 5.04 -15.60 -17.85
CA LEU A 224 5.90 -14.90 -18.80
C LEU A 224 7.07 -15.74 -19.35
N SER A 225 7.09 -17.06 -19.13
CA SER A 225 8.19 -17.91 -19.63
C SER A 225 8.30 -17.83 -21.15
N SER A 226 9.47 -17.43 -21.62
CA SER A 226 9.85 -17.40 -23.05
C SER A 226 9.05 -16.44 -23.95
N GLN A 227 8.30 -15.49 -23.39
CA GLN A 227 7.57 -14.49 -24.15
C GLN A 227 8.42 -13.25 -24.43
N PRO A 228 8.29 -12.58 -25.59
CA PRO A 228 9.04 -11.35 -25.91
C PRO A 228 8.90 -10.24 -24.87
N ALA A 229 7.71 -10.02 -24.34
CA ALA A 229 7.47 -9.00 -23.31
C ALA A 229 7.89 -9.42 -21.87
N ALA A 230 8.37 -10.66 -21.67
CA ALA A 230 8.62 -11.21 -20.34
C ALA A 230 9.60 -10.38 -19.51
N SER A 231 10.76 -10.05 -20.08
CA SER A 231 11.79 -9.28 -19.37
C SER A 231 11.28 -7.89 -18.97
N TYR A 232 10.58 -7.22 -19.88
CA TYR A 232 10.01 -5.90 -19.63
C TYR A 232 8.94 -5.92 -18.55
N LEU A 233 8.00 -6.87 -18.60
CA LEU A 233 6.92 -6.98 -17.60
C LEU A 233 7.46 -7.40 -16.23
N THR A 234 8.44 -8.32 -16.17
CA THR A 234 9.09 -8.69 -14.92
C THR A 234 9.80 -7.49 -14.28
N ARG A 235 10.55 -6.71 -15.09
CA ARG A 235 11.17 -5.47 -14.64
C ARG A 235 10.12 -4.47 -14.15
N THR A 236 9.00 -4.35 -14.86
CA THR A 236 7.88 -3.46 -14.48
C THR A 236 7.29 -3.85 -13.13
N VAL A 237 7.02 -5.15 -12.92
CA VAL A 237 6.51 -5.67 -11.63
C VAL A 237 7.49 -5.40 -10.50
N SER A 238 8.78 -5.72 -10.68
CA SER A 238 9.80 -5.47 -9.66
C SER A 238 9.96 -3.98 -9.34
N THR A 239 9.91 -3.12 -10.36
CA THR A 239 9.98 -1.66 -10.18
C THR A 239 8.73 -1.14 -9.45
N ALA A 240 7.55 -1.61 -9.81
CA ALA A 240 6.29 -1.27 -9.15
C ALA A 240 6.31 -1.64 -7.67
N TRP A 241 6.76 -2.86 -7.36
CA TRP A 241 6.91 -3.31 -5.99
C TRP A 241 7.88 -2.41 -5.22
N LYS A 242 9.11 -2.29 -5.68
CA LYS A 242 10.19 -1.59 -4.96
C LYS A 242 9.98 -0.08 -4.82
N GLN A 243 9.41 0.57 -5.83
CA GLN A 243 9.33 2.03 -5.84
C GLN A 243 7.98 2.59 -5.39
N LYS A 244 6.89 1.82 -5.48
CA LYS A 244 5.54 2.32 -5.20
C LYS A 244 4.79 1.48 -4.16
N LEU A 245 4.52 0.21 -4.45
CA LEU A 245 3.66 -0.64 -3.63
C LEU A 245 4.22 -0.88 -2.23
N SER A 246 5.51 -1.26 -2.13
CA SER A 246 6.16 -1.48 -0.84
C SER A 246 6.15 -0.23 0.04
N LYS A 247 6.47 0.93 -0.53
CA LYS A 247 6.47 2.20 0.22
C LYS A 247 5.09 2.54 0.77
N HIS A 248 4.05 2.35 -0.05
CA HIS A 248 2.67 2.58 0.37
C HIS A 248 2.28 1.64 1.51
N LEU A 249 2.43 0.33 1.30
CA LEU A 249 2.04 -0.69 2.28
C LEU A 249 2.87 -0.64 3.56
N TYR A 250 4.19 -0.38 3.48
CA TYR A 250 5.03 -0.27 4.68
C TYR A 250 4.65 0.96 5.51
N THR A 251 4.37 2.08 4.86
CA THR A 251 3.91 3.29 5.57
C THR A 251 2.58 3.03 6.28
N GLU A 252 1.66 2.39 5.60
CA GLU A 252 0.36 2.02 6.15
C GLU A 252 0.51 1.07 7.36
N LEU A 253 1.21 -0.05 7.17
CA LEU A 253 1.35 -1.08 8.22
C LEU A 253 2.15 -0.58 9.43
N LEU A 254 3.23 0.18 9.22
CA LEU A 254 3.96 0.78 10.33
C LEU A 254 3.11 1.82 11.07
N GLY A 255 2.24 2.55 10.38
CA GLY A 255 1.25 3.44 10.98
C GLY A 255 0.26 2.66 11.86
N GLN A 256 -0.34 1.60 11.32
CA GLN A 256 -1.28 0.73 12.06
C GLN A 256 -0.62 0.10 13.30
N LEU A 257 0.62 -0.36 13.20
CA LEU A 257 1.36 -0.90 14.33
C LEU A 257 1.60 0.15 15.42
N LYS A 258 1.95 1.38 15.00
CA LYS A 258 2.16 2.49 15.93
C LYS A 258 0.86 2.83 16.66
N ASP A 259 -0.24 3.01 15.93
CA ASP A 259 -1.54 3.36 16.51
C ASP A 259 -2.01 2.29 17.50
N LYS A 260 -1.88 1.00 17.13
CA LYS A 260 -2.16 -0.12 18.02
C LYS A 260 -1.32 -0.07 19.29
N ALA A 261 -0.02 0.15 19.16
CA ALA A 261 0.90 0.15 20.29
C ALA A 261 0.65 1.36 21.23
N GLU A 262 0.31 2.52 20.70
CA GLU A 262 -0.09 3.69 21.50
C GLU A 262 -1.41 3.45 22.25
N GLN A 263 -2.39 2.80 21.62
CA GLN A 263 -3.65 2.45 22.23
C GLN A 263 -3.51 1.45 23.38
N GLU A 264 -2.69 0.39 23.19
CA GLU A 264 -2.40 -0.58 24.25
C GLU A 264 -1.65 0.08 25.42
N ALA A 265 -0.71 0.99 25.15
CA ALA A 265 -0.03 1.73 26.21
C ALA A 265 -1.02 2.57 27.05
N ILE A 266 -1.94 3.29 26.41
CA ILE A 266 -2.97 4.07 27.12
C ILE A 266 -3.83 3.15 28.00
N THR A 267 -4.20 1.97 27.51
CA THR A 267 -5.04 1.02 28.27
C THR A 267 -4.33 0.48 29.51
N VAL A 268 -3.00 0.32 29.47
CA VAL A 268 -2.21 -0.16 30.63
C VAL A 268 -2.10 0.92 31.71
N PHE A 269 -2.16 2.20 31.36
CA PHE A 269 -2.01 3.32 32.31
C PHE A 269 -3.35 3.94 32.74
N ALA A 270 -4.47 3.50 32.18
CA ALA A 270 -5.84 3.96 32.52
C ALA A 270 -6.52 3.07 33.55
#